data_b69ff5ec7fb6095c02d1477e26e09a2b
#
_entry.id   b69ff5ec7fb6095c02d1477e26e09a2b
#
_cell.length_a   1.000
_cell.length_b   1.000
_cell.length_c   1.000
_cell.angle_alpha   90.00
_cell.angle_beta   90.00
_cell.angle_gamma   90.00
#
_symmetry.space_group_name_H-M   'P 1'
#
loop_
_entity.id
_entity.type
_entity.pdbx_description
1 polymer ?
#
loop_
_entity_poly.entity_id
_entity_poly.type
_entity_poly.pdbx_seq_one_letter_code
_entity_poly.pdbx_strand_id
1 'polypeptide(L)'
;MAKDRTKDLTQGTPWKVIAGFSLPVIGGNLFQLFYTLADSIIVGRTLGADALAAVGATATIVYFVLCFIQGLTGGCGILLGQAFGAGNEKQVRESVSASVWISALFTIVLTVLCCSIVHPILRMLNTPADIYDRTYTYLFIIFLGNGATVFYNMISNILRALGDSRTPLYFLIFSSLLNVVLDVVFIVPFGMDVAGAAWATVLAQAISAALCIVFALKRFTILHLSAREWRFSAEAAWRHLKVGFPMGFQMSVMCIGQLAMQAAVNRIGTSAIAGYTAANKVDQLSVLVDNAVGIGIANYVAQNYGAGKMDRIKKGVWHCFLMLTAMNFAMGALLLLGQSFVVPMFVTNPTAEIMQYSKDYLFTVVPFYFFLGALLVYRTAIQSVGNTWAPFAACVIELAARILCASVLSVPFGYRAVCFATPFAWLTALSLLIPVYIVLIRKLDGGQSTQTKA
;
A
#
# COMPACT_ATOMS: atom_id res chain seq x y z
N MET A 1 -12.38 13.74 32.33
CA MET A 1 -12.79 13.15 31.04
C MET A 1 -11.76 13.52 29.99
N ALA A 2 -10.92 12.58 29.54
CA ALA A 2 -10.02 12.83 28.44
C ALA A 2 -10.87 13.02 27.18
N LYS A 3 -10.76 14.19 26.55
CA LYS A 3 -11.48 14.54 25.35
C LYS A 3 -11.12 13.51 24.27
N ASP A 4 -12.08 12.70 23.87
CA ASP A 4 -11.95 11.71 22.79
C ASP A 4 -11.41 12.46 21.56
N ARG A 5 -10.19 12.14 21.11
CA ARG A 5 -9.52 12.88 20.02
C ARG A 5 -9.82 12.26 18.64
N THR A 6 -10.98 11.64 18.51
CA THR A 6 -11.48 11.26 17.19
C THR A 6 -11.63 12.51 16.33
N LYS A 7 -11.14 12.46 15.11
CA LYS A 7 -11.26 13.58 14.17
C LYS A 7 -12.39 13.27 13.20
N ASP A 8 -13.46 14.04 13.31
CA ASP A 8 -14.59 13.96 12.39
C ASP A 8 -14.21 14.57 11.03
N LEU A 9 -14.02 13.69 10.03
CA LEU A 9 -13.73 14.10 8.65
C LEU A 9 -14.95 14.56 7.88
N THR A 10 -16.14 14.51 8.51
CA THR A 10 -17.39 14.97 7.93
C THR A 10 -17.61 16.48 8.09
N GLN A 11 -16.67 17.20 8.71
CA GLN A 11 -16.71 18.64 8.93
C GLN A 11 -15.51 19.35 8.29
N GLY A 12 -15.60 20.66 8.13
CA GLY A 12 -14.55 21.49 7.56
C GLY A 12 -14.46 21.44 6.02
N THR A 13 -13.50 22.18 5.45
CA THR A 13 -13.31 22.27 4.00
C THR A 13 -12.67 20.96 3.47
N PRO A 14 -13.25 20.26 2.47
CA PRO A 14 -12.83 18.94 2.04
C PRO A 14 -11.33 18.81 1.76
N TRP A 15 -10.76 19.71 0.93
CA TRP A 15 -9.34 19.63 0.57
C TRP A 15 -8.40 19.80 1.76
N LYS A 16 -8.73 20.71 2.73
CA LYS A 16 -7.93 20.89 3.96
C LYS A 16 -7.98 19.65 4.85
N VAL A 17 -9.13 19.01 4.92
CA VAL A 17 -9.33 17.79 5.72
C VAL A 17 -8.52 16.64 5.11
N ILE A 18 -8.62 16.44 3.78
CA ILE A 18 -7.91 15.38 3.06
C ILE A 18 -6.39 15.63 3.15
N ALA A 19 -5.91 16.84 2.82
CA ALA A 19 -4.48 17.17 2.87
C ALA A 19 -3.91 17.02 4.29
N GLY A 20 -4.61 17.56 5.30
CA GLY A 20 -4.17 17.47 6.70
C GLY A 20 -4.16 16.05 7.26
N PHE A 21 -4.98 15.14 6.70
CA PHE A 21 -4.96 13.72 7.01
C PHE A 21 -3.83 12.98 6.27
N SER A 22 -3.60 13.32 5.01
CA SER A 22 -2.60 12.67 4.15
C SER A 22 -1.16 13.03 4.51
N LEU A 23 -0.91 14.24 5.02
CA LEU A 23 0.45 14.69 5.33
C LEU A 23 1.21 13.80 6.32
N PRO A 24 0.63 13.35 7.47
CA PRO A 24 1.27 12.35 8.31
C PRO A 24 1.50 11.01 7.63
N VAL A 25 0.61 10.61 6.72
CA VAL A 25 0.78 9.35 5.97
C VAL A 25 1.94 9.45 4.98
N ILE A 26 2.09 10.58 4.28
CA ILE A 26 3.27 10.87 3.44
C ILE A 26 4.55 10.77 4.27
N GLY A 27 4.58 11.42 5.44
CA GLY A 27 5.70 11.33 6.36
C GLY A 27 6.02 9.88 6.76
N GLY A 28 5.00 9.08 7.06
CA GLY A 28 5.16 7.66 7.38
C GLY A 28 5.76 6.85 6.25
N ASN A 29 5.27 7.04 5.03
CA ASN A 29 5.77 6.33 3.86
C ASN A 29 7.23 6.72 3.54
N LEU A 30 7.61 7.99 3.72
CA LEU A 30 8.99 8.43 3.58
C LEU A 30 9.90 7.80 4.64
N PHE A 31 9.46 7.76 5.91
CA PHE A 31 10.20 7.09 6.97
C PHE A 31 10.37 5.60 6.68
N GLN A 32 9.35 4.94 6.15
CA GLN A 32 9.44 3.53 5.76
C GLN A 32 10.46 3.30 4.64
N LEU A 33 10.56 4.22 3.68
CA LEU A 33 11.58 4.15 2.63
C LEU A 33 13.00 4.28 3.23
N PHE A 34 13.23 5.28 4.08
CA PHE A 34 14.53 5.46 4.75
C PHE A 34 14.91 4.27 5.63
N TYR A 35 13.96 3.71 6.36
CA TYR A 35 14.17 2.53 7.17
C TYR A 35 14.61 1.32 6.32
N THR A 36 13.94 1.05 5.21
CA THR A 36 14.30 -0.06 4.31
C THR A 36 15.72 0.11 3.72
N LEU A 37 16.10 1.36 3.44
CA LEU A 37 17.46 1.67 3.00
C LEU A 37 18.50 1.44 4.13
N ALA A 38 18.19 1.88 5.35
CA ALA A 38 19.06 1.70 6.50
C ALA A 38 19.31 0.22 6.82
N ASP A 39 18.25 -0.59 6.84
CA ASP A 39 18.32 -2.05 7.02
C ASP A 39 19.23 -2.70 5.96
N SER A 40 19.03 -2.38 4.69
CA SER A 40 19.88 -2.88 3.60
C SER A 40 21.36 -2.48 3.73
N ILE A 41 21.62 -1.24 4.21
CA ILE A 41 22.99 -0.76 4.45
C ILE A 41 23.63 -1.50 5.63
N ILE A 42 22.88 -1.73 6.71
CA ILE A 42 23.39 -2.46 7.89
C ILE A 42 23.74 -3.89 7.47
N VAL A 43 22.82 -4.61 6.85
CA VAL A 43 23.04 -5.98 6.39
C VAL A 43 24.24 -6.04 5.43
N GLY A 44 24.28 -5.17 4.41
CA GLY A 44 25.35 -5.18 3.41
C GLY A 44 26.74 -4.86 3.98
N ARG A 45 26.83 -3.92 4.94
CA ARG A 45 28.13 -3.52 5.54
C ARG A 45 28.62 -4.49 6.62
N THR A 46 27.70 -5.14 7.34
CA THR A 46 28.07 -6.01 8.47
C THR A 46 28.22 -7.47 8.06
N LEU A 47 27.33 -7.97 7.19
CA LEU A 47 27.29 -9.39 6.80
C LEU A 47 27.82 -9.66 5.38
N GLY A 48 28.05 -8.60 4.59
CA GLY A 48 28.61 -8.70 3.25
C GLY A 48 27.59 -8.89 2.12
N ALA A 49 28.11 -9.08 0.90
CA ALA A 49 27.33 -9.10 -0.33
C ALA A 49 26.34 -10.28 -0.41
N ASP A 50 26.77 -11.47 0.06
CA ASP A 50 25.94 -12.69 -0.02
C ASP A 50 24.70 -12.58 0.88
N ALA A 51 24.85 -12.01 2.08
CA ALA A 51 23.73 -11.76 2.98
C ALA A 51 22.76 -10.71 2.39
N LEU A 52 23.29 -9.64 1.80
CA LEU A 52 22.48 -8.64 1.11
C LEU A 52 21.73 -9.24 -0.09
N ALA A 53 22.39 -10.12 -0.85
CA ALA A 53 21.77 -10.85 -1.95
C ALA A 53 20.66 -11.78 -1.47
N ALA A 54 20.88 -12.49 -0.35
CA ALA A 54 19.89 -13.37 0.26
C ALA A 54 18.63 -12.60 0.69
N VAL A 55 18.81 -11.48 1.40
CA VAL A 55 17.69 -10.60 1.81
C VAL A 55 17.00 -9.99 0.57
N GLY A 56 17.77 -9.51 -0.39
CA GLY A 56 17.23 -8.93 -1.64
C GLY A 56 16.40 -9.91 -2.46
N ALA A 57 16.80 -11.19 -2.52
CA ALA A 57 16.06 -12.24 -3.23
C ALA A 57 14.65 -12.47 -2.65
N THR A 58 14.45 -12.19 -1.34
CA THR A 58 13.14 -12.36 -0.68
C THR A 58 12.21 -11.15 -0.85
N ALA A 59 12.74 -9.98 -1.19
CA ALA A 59 12.03 -8.71 -1.14
C ALA A 59 10.69 -8.71 -1.90
N THR A 60 10.67 -9.28 -3.10
CA THR A 60 9.46 -9.34 -3.94
C THR A 60 8.37 -10.21 -3.32
N ILE A 61 8.76 -11.35 -2.71
CA ILE A 61 7.82 -12.29 -2.09
C ILE A 61 7.22 -11.66 -0.83
N VAL A 62 8.06 -11.08 0.01
CA VAL A 62 7.63 -10.36 1.23
C VAL A 62 6.70 -9.21 0.85
N TYR A 63 7.05 -8.44 -0.18
CA TYR A 63 6.22 -7.33 -0.66
C TYR A 63 4.85 -7.80 -1.17
N PHE A 64 4.79 -8.93 -1.88
CA PHE A 64 3.54 -9.52 -2.36
C PHE A 64 2.60 -9.89 -1.20
N VAL A 65 3.11 -10.53 -0.16
CA VAL A 65 2.35 -10.88 1.05
C VAL A 65 1.91 -9.62 1.80
N LEU A 66 2.80 -8.64 1.94
CA LEU A 66 2.50 -7.35 2.57
C LEU A 66 1.38 -6.60 1.84
N CYS A 67 1.39 -6.57 0.52
CA CYS A 67 0.33 -5.97 -0.30
C CYS A 67 -1.03 -6.59 -0.02
N PHE A 68 -1.10 -7.92 0.08
CA PHE A 68 -2.34 -8.62 0.42
C PHE A 68 -2.84 -8.23 1.82
N ILE A 69 -1.94 -8.21 2.82
CA ILE A 69 -2.27 -7.81 4.20
C ILE A 69 -2.80 -6.37 4.24
N GLN A 70 -2.14 -5.45 3.53
CA GLN A 70 -2.56 -4.05 3.47
C GLN A 70 -3.94 -3.87 2.83
N GLY A 71 -4.21 -4.56 1.73
CA GLY A 71 -5.51 -4.52 1.07
C GLY A 71 -6.64 -5.09 1.95
N LEU A 72 -6.42 -6.26 2.56
CA LEU A 72 -7.38 -6.90 3.45
C LEU A 72 -7.73 -6.02 4.66
N THR A 73 -6.71 -5.56 5.38
CA THR A 73 -6.89 -4.71 6.57
C THR A 73 -7.43 -3.32 6.23
N GLY A 74 -7.06 -2.78 5.06
CA GLY A 74 -7.60 -1.53 4.53
C GLY A 74 -9.10 -1.62 4.27
N GLY A 75 -9.57 -2.73 3.70
CA GLY A 75 -10.99 -2.99 3.48
C GLY A 75 -11.79 -3.05 4.79
N CYS A 76 -11.22 -3.64 5.85
CA CYS A 76 -11.82 -3.61 7.18
C CYS A 76 -11.94 -2.17 7.70
N GLY A 77 -10.92 -1.34 7.48
CA GLY A 77 -10.92 0.07 7.87
C GLY A 77 -12.01 0.89 7.18
N ILE A 78 -12.37 0.58 5.92
CA ILE A 78 -13.45 1.27 5.20
C ILE A 78 -14.78 1.09 5.92
N LEU A 79 -15.17 -0.14 6.26
CA LEU A 79 -16.44 -0.42 6.92
C LEU A 79 -16.51 0.21 8.31
N LEU A 80 -15.39 0.19 9.04
CA LEU A 80 -15.29 0.88 10.32
C LEU A 80 -15.44 2.39 10.16
N GLY A 81 -14.82 2.99 9.15
CA GLY A 81 -14.96 4.41 8.84
C GLY A 81 -16.39 4.81 8.47
N GLN A 82 -17.12 3.95 7.74
CA GLN A 82 -18.53 4.13 7.44
C GLN A 82 -19.39 4.08 8.72
N ALA A 83 -19.17 3.09 9.58
CA ALA A 83 -19.88 2.96 10.86
C ALA A 83 -19.61 4.16 11.77
N PHE A 84 -18.36 4.63 11.82
CA PHE A 84 -17.97 5.80 12.60
C PHE A 84 -18.63 7.09 12.06
N GLY A 85 -18.62 7.28 10.74
CA GLY A 85 -19.27 8.40 10.07
C GLY A 85 -20.78 8.44 10.29
N ALA A 86 -21.44 7.27 10.39
CA ALA A 86 -22.85 7.12 10.70
C ALA A 86 -23.19 7.43 12.19
N GLY A 87 -22.17 7.63 13.04
CA GLY A 87 -22.38 7.81 14.49
C GLY A 87 -22.89 6.56 15.20
N ASN A 88 -22.78 5.38 14.59
CA ASN A 88 -23.28 4.12 15.13
C ASN A 88 -22.19 3.39 15.93
N GLU A 89 -22.05 3.73 17.21
CA GLU A 89 -21.04 3.13 18.10
C GLU A 89 -21.12 1.61 18.17
N LYS A 90 -22.32 1.04 18.19
CA LYS A 90 -22.50 -0.42 18.22
C LYS A 90 -21.87 -1.08 16.98
N GLN A 91 -22.11 -0.51 15.80
CA GLN A 91 -21.56 -1.01 14.55
C GLN A 91 -20.04 -0.78 14.45
N VAL A 92 -19.52 0.32 15.04
CA VAL A 92 -18.06 0.54 15.15
C VAL A 92 -17.42 -0.57 15.98
N ARG A 93 -17.97 -0.88 17.16
CA ARG A 93 -17.45 -1.96 18.04
C ARG A 93 -17.55 -3.33 17.39
N GLU A 94 -18.67 -3.61 16.73
CA GLU A 94 -18.83 -4.84 15.92
C GLU A 94 -17.77 -4.93 14.81
N SER A 95 -17.48 -3.83 14.11
CA SER A 95 -16.45 -3.77 13.07
C SER A 95 -15.03 -3.95 13.63
N VAL A 96 -14.74 -3.40 14.82
CA VAL A 96 -13.46 -3.63 15.51
C VAL A 96 -13.31 -5.11 15.87
N SER A 97 -14.32 -5.71 16.50
CA SER A 97 -14.30 -7.14 16.85
C SER A 97 -14.10 -8.03 15.62
N ALA A 98 -14.88 -7.79 14.54
CA ALA A 98 -14.74 -8.53 13.28
C ALA A 98 -13.34 -8.37 12.67
N SER A 99 -12.77 -7.16 12.68
CA SER A 99 -11.42 -6.90 12.17
C SER A 99 -10.35 -7.66 12.95
N VAL A 100 -10.47 -7.75 14.28
CA VAL A 100 -9.54 -8.51 15.13
C VAL A 100 -9.65 -10.01 14.84
N TRP A 101 -10.85 -10.58 14.78
CA TRP A 101 -11.05 -12.00 14.49
C TRP A 101 -10.56 -12.38 13.09
N ILE A 102 -10.85 -11.55 12.08
CA ILE A 102 -10.34 -11.75 10.73
C ILE A 102 -8.82 -11.70 10.75
N SER A 103 -8.21 -10.69 11.39
CA SER A 103 -6.76 -10.55 11.46
C SER A 103 -6.10 -11.75 12.16
N ALA A 104 -6.70 -12.26 13.25
CA ALA A 104 -6.20 -13.44 13.94
C ALA A 104 -6.27 -14.70 13.06
N LEU A 105 -7.41 -14.94 12.40
CA LEU A 105 -7.58 -16.07 11.46
C LEU A 105 -6.58 -15.98 10.31
N PHE A 106 -6.47 -14.79 9.68
CA PHE A 106 -5.53 -14.59 8.56
C PHE A 106 -4.08 -14.69 8.99
N THR A 107 -3.72 -14.25 10.18
CA THR A 107 -2.38 -14.47 10.74
C THR A 107 -2.03 -15.95 10.73
N ILE A 108 -2.92 -16.79 11.26
CA ILE A 108 -2.70 -18.25 11.31
C ILE A 108 -2.59 -18.83 9.89
N VAL A 109 -3.58 -18.53 9.04
CA VAL A 109 -3.64 -19.06 7.66
C VAL A 109 -2.42 -18.63 6.84
N LEU A 110 -2.08 -17.33 6.85
CA LEU A 110 -0.95 -16.81 6.09
C LEU A 110 0.39 -17.33 6.63
N THR A 111 0.56 -17.40 7.95
CA THR A 111 1.80 -17.94 8.54
C THR A 111 1.99 -19.39 8.15
N VAL A 112 0.97 -20.24 8.34
CA VAL A 112 1.06 -21.66 7.98
C VAL A 112 1.29 -21.82 6.47
N LEU A 113 0.51 -21.14 5.64
CA LEU A 113 0.65 -21.21 4.18
C LEU A 113 2.03 -20.75 3.73
N CYS A 114 2.45 -19.54 4.13
CA CYS A 114 3.71 -18.97 3.70
C CYS A 114 4.91 -19.79 4.17
N CYS A 115 4.94 -20.23 5.44
CA CYS A 115 6.03 -21.09 5.95
C CYS A 115 6.08 -22.45 5.23
N SER A 116 4.93 -23.02 4.86
CA SER A 116 4.88 -24.31 4.15
C SER A 116 5.41 -24.24 2.72
N ILE A 117 5.29 -23.08 2.07
CA ILE A 117 5.65 -22.90 0.65
C ILE A 117 7.02 -22.23 0.43
N VAL A 118 7.82 -21.96 1.49
CA VAL A 118 9.13 -21.32 1.35
C VAL A 118 10.05 -22.13 0.42
N HIS A 119 10.24 -23.43 0.67
CA HIS A 119 11.07 -24.27 -0.18
C HIS A 119 10.61 -24.33 -1.65
N PRO A 120 9.31 -24.60 -1.95
CA PRO A 120 8.81 -24.53 -3.32
C PRO A 120 9.08 -23.19 -4.01
N ILE A 121 8.86 -22.07 -3.32
CA ILE A 121 9.10 -20.73 -3.89
C ILE A 121 10.57 -20.52 -4.20
N LEU A 122 11.49 -20.83 -3.29
CA LEU A 122 12.92 -20.63 -3.51
C LEU A 122 13.44 -21.50 -4.66
N ARG A 123 12.93 -22.72 -4.82
CA ARG A 123 13.24 -23.58 -5.98
C ARG A 123 12.70 -23.02 -7.29
N MET A 124 11.47 -22.51 -7.28
CA MET A 124 10.86 -21.87 -8.46
C MET A 124 11.63 -20.62 -8.92
N LEU A 125 12.20 -19.86 -7.97
CA LEU A 125 13.02 -18.69 -8.24
C LEU A 125 14.46 -19.03 -8.63
N ASN A 126 14.83 -20.33 -8.67
CA ASN A 126 16.21 -20.78 -8.94
C ASN A 126 17.22 -20.08 -8.02
N THR A 127 16.91 -19.98 -6.73
CA THR A 127 17.81 -19.33 -5.75
C THR A 127 19.16 -20.06 -5.73
N PRO A 128 20.29 -19.34 -5.90
CA PRO A 128 21.61 -19.94 -5.90
C PRO A 128 21.91 -20.70 -4.61
N ALA A 129 22.65 -21.82 -4.71
CA ALA A 129 22.89 -22.72 -3.59
C ALA A 129 23.72 -22.07 -2.45
N ASP A 130 24.62 -21.15 -2.80
CA ASP A 130 25.48 -20.40 -1.89
C ASP A 130 24.73 -19.47 -0.94
N ILE A 131 23.59 -18.93 -1.36
CA ILE A 131 22.73 -18.04 -0.54
C ILE A 131 21.43 -18.72 -0.08
N TYR A 132 21.18 -19.98 -0.49
CA TYR A 132 19.87 -20.63 -0.29
C TYR A 132 19.46 -20.71 1.19
N ASP A 133 20.36 -21.19 2.06
CA ASP A 133 20.06 -21.37 3.49
C ASP A 133 19.81 -20.04 4.20
N ARG A 134 20.57 -19.00 3.86
CA ARG A 134 20.35 -17.65 4.37
C ARG A 134 19.01 -17.08 3.90
N THR A 135 18.69 -17.24 2.62
CA THR A 135 17.41 -16.79 2.03
C THR A 135 16.24 -17.51 2.67
N TYR A 136 16.36 -18.84 2.87
CA TYR A 136 15.34 -19.63 3.55
C TYR A 136 15.12 -19.16 4.99
N THR A 137 16.19 -19.03 5.76
CA THR A 137 16.14 -18.63 7.16
C THR A 137 15.49 -17.25 7.33
N TYR A 138 15.91 -16.28 6.52
CA TYR A 138 15.36 -14.94 6.55
C TYR A 138 13.85 -14.95 6.23
N LEU A 139 13.48 -15.57 5.12
CA LEU A 139 12.09 -15.61 4.65
C LEU A 139 11.17 -16.35 5.62
N PHE A 140 11.65 -17.47 6.19
CA PHE A 140 10.89 -18.25 7.16
C PHE A 140 10.59 -17.45 8.44
N ILE A 141 11.58 -16.72 8.98
CA ILE A 141 11.41 -15.87 10.16
C ILE A 141 10.44 -14.72 9.87
N ILE A 142 10.58 -14.05 8.72
CA ILE A 142 9.66 -12.98 8.32
C ILE A 142 8.22 -13.50 8.23
N PHE A 143 8.01 -14.67 7.65
CA PHE A 143 6.67 -15.27 7.55
C PHE A 143 6.11 -15.74 8.88
N LEU A 144 6.97 -16.24 9.78
CA LEU A 144 6.58 -16.55 11.15
C LEU A 144 6.09 -15.27 11.88
N GLY A 145 6.69 -14.12 11.54
CA GLY A 145 6.33 -12.80 12.05
C GLY A 145 5.13 -12.13 11.37
N ASN A 146 4.45 -12.77 10.42
CA ASN A 146 3.29 -12.18 9.73
C ASN A 146 2.23 -11.60 10.69
N GLY A 147 2.05 -12.21 11.86
CA GLY A 147 1.13 -11.72 12.88
C GLY A 147 1.43 -10.29 13.31
N ALA A 148 2.70 -9.94 13.52
CA ALA A 148 3.08 -8.58 13.87
C ALA A 148 2.68 -7.58 12.78
N THR A 149 2.93 -7.94 11.51
CA THR A 149 2.57 -7.12 10.35
C THR A 149 1.05 -6.96 10.20
N VAL A 150 0.29 -8.06 10.33
CA VAL A 150 -1.18 -8.04 10.23
C VAL A 150 -1.78 -7.16 11.32
N PHE A 151 -1.40 -7.36 12.59
CA PHE A 151 -1.95 -6.59 13.70
C PHE A 151 -1.52 -5.13 13.69
N TYR A 152 -0.29 -4.82 13.26
CA TYR A 152 0.13 -3.43 13.07
C TYR A 152 -0.70 -2.72 11.99
N ASN A 153 -0.90 -3.36 10.83
CA ASN A 153 -1.72 -2.79 9.76
C ASN A 153 -3.19 -2.65 10.17
N MET A 154 -3.74 -3.65 10.87
CA MET A 154 -5.11 -3.62 11.39
C MET A 154 -5.32 -2.42 12.33
N ILE A 155 -4.50 -2.28 13.39
CA ILE A 155 -4.67 -1.19 14.34
C ILE A 155 -4.44 0.18 13.69
N SER A 156 -3.50 0.28 12.76
CA SER A 156 -3.25 1.50 11.98
C SER A 156 -4.48 1.89 11.16
N ASN A 157 -5.15 0.94 10.51
CA ASN A 157 -6.35 1.19 9.73
C ASN A 157 -7.56 1.52 10.61
N ILE A 158 -7.69 0.90 11.80
CA ILE A 158 -8.71 1.27 12.80
C ILE A 158 -8.53 2.73 13.23
N LEU A 159 -7.31 3.14 13.59
CA LEU A 159 -7.03 4.52 14.01
C LEU A 159 -7.29 5.53 12.89
N ARG A 160 -6.89 5.20 11.66
CA ARG A 160 -7.18 6.02 10.48
C ARG A 160 -8.68 6.15 10.22
N ALA A 161 -9.44 5.08 10.38
CA ALA A 161 -10.89 5.10 10.23
C ALA A 161 -11.58 5.99 11.29
N LEU A 162 -11.02 6.08 12.50
CA LEU A 162 -11.44 7.02 13.56
C LEU A 162 -10.90 8.45 13.36
N GLY A 163 -10.22 8.72 12.25
CA GLY A 163 -9.70 10.04 11.88
C GLY A 163 -8.29 10.37 12.40
N ASP A 164 -7.60 9.43 13.04
CA ASP A 164 -6.23 9.63 13.54
C ASP A 164 -5.18 9.02 12.59
N SER A 165 -4.57 9.86 11.77
CA SER A 165 -3.45 9.48 10.89
C SER A 165 -2.07 9.71 11.53
N ARG A 166 -1.99 10.41 12.68
CA ARG A 166 -0.72 10.75 13.34
C ARG A 166 -0.19 9.64 14.22
N THR A 167 -1.07 9.00 14.97
CA THR A 167 -0.66 7.93 15.89
C THR A 167 0.02 6.77 15.15
N PRO A 168 -0.51 6.23 14.03
CA PRO A 168 0.21 5.25 13.22
C PRO A 168 1.59 5.71 12.77
N LEU A 169 1.75 6.99 12.38
CA LEU A 169 3.05 7.56 12.02
C LEU A 169 4.06 7.47 13.17
N TYR A 170 3.66 7.90 14.38
CA TYR A 170 4.58 7.88 15.54
C TYR A 170 5.05 6.46 15.87
N PHE A 171 4.16 5.47 15.81
CA PHE A 171 4.53 4.08 16.03
C PHE A 171 5.33 3.48 14.88
N LEU A 172 5.15 3.94 13.64
CA LEU A 172 5.99 3.56 12.52
C LEU A 172 7.43 4.10 12.71
N ILE A 173 7.59 5.37 13.09
CA ILE A 173 8.89 5.96 13.40
C ILE A 173 9.57 5.19 14.53
N PHE A 174 8.82 4.91 15.61
CA PHE A 174 9.33 4.12 16.74
C PHE A 174 9.78 2.73 16.30
N SER A 175 8.96 2.02 15.52
CA SER A 175 9.29 0.70 14.96
C SER A 175 10.57 0.73 14.13
N SER A 176 10.70 1.74 13.27
CA SER A 176 11.87 1.90 12.39
C SER A 176 13.16 2.14 13.16
N LEU A 177 13.11 3.01 14.17
CA LEU A 177 14.26 3.28 15.03
C LEU A 177 14.63 2.05 15.89
N LEU A 178 13.63 1.38 16.44
CA LEU A 178 13.84 0.16 17.23
C LEU A 178 14.43 -0.96 16.37
N ASN A 179 13.96 -1.11 15.14
CA ASN A 179 14.51 -2.10 14.21
C ASN A 179 16.01 -1.86 13.95
N VAL A 180 16.41 -0.62 13.60
CA VAL A 180 17.82 -0.28 13.38
C VAL A 180 18.68 -0.62 14.61
N VAL A 181 18.19 -0.34 15.81
CA VAL A 181 18.90 -0.70 17.05
C VAL A 181 19.01 -2.22 17.20
N LEU A 182 17.90 -2.94 16.97
CA LEU A 182 17.88 -4.40 17.09
C LEU A 182 18.74 -5.08 16.00
N ASP A 183 18.78 -4.55 14.78
CA ASP A 183 19.67 -5.04 13.72
C ASP A 183 21.12 -5.00 14.17
N VAL A 184 21.57 -3.85 14.67
CA VAL A 184 22.95 -3.71 15.16
C VAL A 184 23.21 -4.66 16.33
N VAL A 185 22.25 -4.77 17.28
CA VAL A 185 22.42 -5.63 18.46
C VAL A 185 22.44 -7.12 18.10
N PHE A 186 21.55 -7.58 17.21
CA PHE A 186 21.48 -9.00 16.87
C PHE A 186 22.59 -9.43 15.91
N ILE A 187 22.99 -8.56 14.99
CA ILE A 187 24.00 -8.89 14.00
C ILE A 187 25.42 -8.78 14.60
N VAL A 188 25.75 -7.68 15.30
CA VAL A 188 27.13 -7.42 15.72
C VAL A 188 27.51 -8.17 17.00
N PRO A 189 26.88 -7.92 18.21
CA PRO A 189 27.31 -8.63 19.42
C PRO A 189 26.78 -10.07 19.50
N PHE A 190 25.58 -10.37 18.95
CA PHE A 190 25.05 -11.73 19.00
C PHE A 190 25.45 -12.61 17.82
N GLY A 191 25.98 -12.04 16.73
CA GLY A 191 26.46 -12.79 15.56
C GLY A 191 25.38 -13.58 14.82
N MET A 192 24.11 -13.10 14.83
CA MET A 192 22.96 -13.87 14.34
C MET A 192 22.79 -13.90 12.82
N ASP A 193 23.76 -13.44 12.04
CA ASP A 193 23.71 -13.40 10.57
C ASP A 193 22.37 -12.79 10.07
N VAL A 194 21.85 -13.21 8.92
CA VAL A 194 20.56 -12.74 8.35
C VAL A 194 19.34 -13.02 9.24
N ALA A 195 19.42 -14.04 10.10
CA ALA A 195 18.39 -14.31 11.09
C ALA A 195 18.22 -13.14 12.07
N GLY A 196 19.33 -12.46 12.42
CA GLY A 196 19.30 -11.27 13.28
C GLY A 196 18.47 -10.15 12.68
N ALA A 197 18.67 -9.82 11.39
CA ALA A 197 17.90 -8.82 10.67
C ALA A 197 16.41 -9.19 10.60
N ALA A 198 16.10 -10.46 10.31
CA ALA A 198 14.73 -10.94 10.27
C ALA A 198 14.02 -10.81 11.63
N TRP A 199 14.65 -11.26 12.72
CA TRP A 199 14.10 -11.13 14.07
C TRP A 199 14.00 -9.67 14.52
N ALA A 200 14.96 -8.82 14.18
CA ALA A 200 14.89 -7.38 14.47
C ALA A 200 13.65 -6.75 13.84
N THR A 201 13.37 -7.07 12.58
CA THR A 201 12.18 -6.59 11.87
C THR A 201 10.89 -7.09 12.53
N VAL A 202 10.78 -8.38 12.81
CA VAL A 202 9.59 -8.98 13.41
C VAL A 202 9.34 -8.43 14.82
N LEU A 203 10.38 -8.37 15.66
CA LEU A 203 10.24 -7.87 17.05
C LEU A 203 9.93 -6.38 17.10
N ALA A 204 10.58 -5.55 16.27
CA ALA A 204 10.29 -4.13 16.19
C ALA A 204 8.82 -3.88 15.80
N GLN A 205 8.29 -4.61 14.82
CA GLN A 205 6.89 -4.53 14.43
C GLN A 205 5.94 -5.05 15.51
N ALA A 206 6.26 -6.17 16.15
CA ALA A 206 5.45 -6.76 17.21
C ALA A 206 5.32 -5.83 18.43
N ILE A 207 6.45 -5.28 18.89
CA ILE A 207 6.47 -4.32 19.99
C ILE A 207 5.70 -3.05 19.62
N SER A 208 5.91 -2.54 18.40
CA SER A 208 5.20 -1.35 17.93
C SER A 208 3.69 -1.59 17.79
N ALA A 209 3.26 -2.75 17.28
CA ALA A 209 1.86 -3.13 17.23
C ALA A 209 1.24 -3.20 18.64
N ALA A 210 1.89 -3.88 19.57
CA ALA A 210 1.43 -4.01 20.95
C ALA A 210 1.30 -2.64 21.64
N LEU A 211 2.32 -1.79 21.53
CA LEU A 211 2.30 -0.45 22.10
C LEU A 211 1.23 0.44 21.44
N CYS A 212 1.06 0.34 20.13
CA CYS A 212 0.01 1.07 19.39
C CYS A 212 -1.39 0.63 19.85
N ILE A 213 -1.62 -0.67 20.03
CA ILE A 213 -2.89 -1.21 20.55
C ILE A 213 -3.16 -0.71 21.98
N VAL A 214 -2.18 -0.81 22.88
CA VAL A 214 -2.31 -0.32 24.26
C VAL A 214 -2.60 1.19 24.29
N PHE A 215 -1.90 1.95 23.48
CA PHE A 215 -2.14 3.39 23.34
C PHE A 215 -3.55 3.69 22.82
N ALA A 216 -3.98 2.98 21.77
CA ALA A 216 -5.30 3.13 21.17
C ALA A 216 -6.40 2.83 22.20
N LEU A 217 -6.29 1.72 22.92
CA LEU A 217 -7.22 1.36 23.99
C LEU A 217 -7.28 2.42 25.11
N LYS A 218 -6.14 2.97 25.54
CA LYS A 218 -6.12 4.01 26.57
C LYS A 218 -6.72 5.34 26.11
N ARG A 219 -6.71 5.61 24.80
CA ARG A 219 -7.05 6.93 24.26
C ARG A 219 -8.46 7.01 23.69
N PHE A 220 -8.96 5.90 23.13
CA PHE A 220 -10.25 5.86 22.42
C PHE A 220 -11.23 4.95 23.20
N THR A 221 -12.18 5.57 23.90
CA THR A 221 -13.18 4.83 24.69
C THR A 221 -14.05 3.93 23.84
N ILE A 222 -14.28 4.31 22.58
CA ILE A 222 -15.05 3.52 21.61
C ILE A 222 -14.43 2.13 21.33
N LEU A 223 -13.13 1.96 21.57
CA LEU A 223 -12.42 0.69 21.42
C LEU A 223 -12.53 -0.23 22.65
N HIS A 224 -13.16 0.22 23.74
CA HIS A 224 -13.41 -0.63 24.91
C HIS A 224 -14.64 -1.51 24.65
N LEU A 225 -14.40 -2.71 24.17
CA LEU A 225 -15.44 -3.70 23.90
C LEU A 225 -15.77 -4.49 25.18
N SER A 226 -17.06 -4.66 25.44
CA SER A 226 -17.54 -5.58 26.48
C SER A 226 -17.37 -7.05 26.05
N ALA A 227 -17.42 -7.97 26.99
CA ALA A 227 -17.30 -9.41 26.71
C ALA A 227 -18.36 -9.94 25.70
N ARG A 228 -19.53 -9.27 25.64
CA ARG A 228 -20.58 -9.62 24.66
C ARG A 228 -20.22 -9.13 23.23
N GLU A 229 -19.54 -8.00 23.12
CA GLU A 229 -19.14 -7.39 21.85
C GLU A 229 -17.94 -8.11 21.21
N TRP A 230 -17.16 -8.87 22.01
CA TRP A 230 -16.08 -9.73 21.51
C TRP A 230 -16.57 -11.02 20.85
N ARG A 231 -17.87 -11.32 20.90
CA ARG A 231 -18.38 -12.53 20.25
C ARG A 231 -18.18 -12.46 18.76
N PHE A 232 -17.71 -13.57 18.18
CA PHE A 232 -17.57 -13.72 16.74
C PHE A 232 -18.94 -13.60 16.07
N SER A 233 -19.08 -12.68 15.13
CA SER A 233 -20.25 -12.53 14.26
C SER A 233 -19.85 -12.92 12.84
N ALA A 234 -20.37 -14.05 12.37
CA ALA A 234 -20.12 -14.52 11.00
C ALA A 234 -20.64 -13.53 9.95
N GLU A 235 -21.75 -12.87 10.24
CA GLU A 235 -22.32 -11.83 9.36
C GLU A 235 -21.40 -10.63 9.23
N ALA A 236 -20.91 -10.10 10.36
CA ALA A 236 -19.97 -8.99 10.37
C ALA A 236 -18.66 -9.38 9.68
N ALA A 237 -18.11 -10.56 10.01
CA ALA A 237 -16.90 -11.08 9.36
C ALA A 237 -17.08 -11.19 7.83
N TRP A 238 -18.21 -11.73 7.38
CA TRP A 238 -18.51 -11.83 5.95
C TRP A 238 -18.63 -10.49 5.25
N ARG A 239 -19.25 -9.51 5.88
CA ARG A 239 -19.30 -8.12 5.36
C ARG A 239 -17.89 -7.54 5.16
N HIS A 240 -17.00 -7.74 6.15
CA HIS A 240 -15.62 -7.26 6.08
C HIS A 240 -14.79 -8.00 5.01
N LEU A 241 -14.97 -9.32 4.90
CA LEU A 241 -14.30 -10.13 3.88
C LEU A 241 -14.74 -9.77 2.46
N LYS A 242 -16.02 -9.48 2.24
CA LYS A 242 -16.53 -9.02 0.93
C LYS A 242 -15.82 -7.76 0.43
N VAL A 243 -15.37 -6.89 1.34
CA VAL A 243 -14.64 -5.66 1.00
C VAL A 243 -13.13 -5.92 1.00
N GLY A 244 -12.61 -6.54 2.04
CA GLY A 244 -11.17 -6.73 2.24
C GLY A 244 -10.53 -7.71 1.27
N PHE A 245 -11.19 -8.82 0.94
CA PHE A 245 -10.63 -9.83 0.04
C PHE A 245 -10.34 -9.30 -1.38
N PRO A 246 -11.32 -8.67 -2.06
CA PRO A 246 -11.04 -8.11 -3.38
C PRO A 246 -9.95 -7.04 -3.33
N MET A 247 -9.85 -6.25 -2.25
CA MET A 247 -8.78 -5.26 -2.08
C MET A 247 -7.41 -5.91 -1.87
N GLY A 248 -7.34 -7.00 -1.09
CA GLY A 248 -6.11 -7.77 -0.91
C GLY A 248 -5.61 -8.37 -2.22
N PHE A 249 -6.48 -9.04 -2.96
CA PHE A 249 -6.14 -9.58 -4.28
C PHE A 249 -5.77 -8.48 -5.28
N GLN A 250 -6.48 -7.35 -5.27
CA GLN A 250 -6.14 -6.22 -6.13
C GLN A 250 -4.71 -5.75 -5.93
N MET A 251 -4.28 -5.56 -4.68
CA MET A 251 -2.90 -5.15 -4.38
C MET A 251 -1.88 -6.21 -4.84
N SER A 252 -2.18 -7.50 -4.67
CA SER A 252 -1.33 -8.59 -5.15
C SER A 252 -1.26 -8.65 -6.69
N VAL A 253 -2.37 -8.43 -7.39
CA VAL A 253 -2.43 -8.37 -8.86
C VAL A 253 -1.57 -7.22 -9.41
N MET A 254 -1.56 -6.07 -8.72
CA MET A 254 -0.68 -4.96 -9.10
C MET A 254 0.80 -5.34 -9.04
N CYS A 255 1.22 -6.12 -8.04
CA CYS A 255 2.60 -6.63 -7.94
C CYS A 255 2.95 -7.54 -9.12
N ILE A 256 2.04 -8.43 -9.55
CA ILE A 256 2.24 -9.28 -10.72
C ILE A 256 2.45 -8.43 -11.98
N GLY A 257 1.69 -7.35 -12.14
CA GLY A 257 1.85 -6.42 -13.25
C GLY A 257 3.25 -5.78 -13.30
N GLN A 258 3.81 -5.41 -12.14
CA GLN A 258 5.18 -4.88 -12.06
C GLN A 258 6.23 -5.93 -12.45
N LEU A 259 6.05 -7.18 -12.01
CA LEU A 259 6.95 -8.28 -12.38
C LEU A 259 6.91 -8.58 -13.89
N ALA A 260 5.74 -8.54 -14.52
CA ALA A 260 5.62 -8.71 -15.96
C ALA A 260 6.37 -7.63 -16.74
N MET A 261 6.31 -6.39 -16.26
CA MET A 261 7.06 -5.27 -16.83
C MET A 261 8.57 -5.48 -16.69
N GLN A 262 9.05 -5.86 -15.51
CA GLN A 262 10.45 -6.15 -15.27
C GLN A 262 10.96 -7.28 -16.18
N ALA A 263 10.18 -8.35 -16.34
CA ALA A 263 10.51 -9.45 -17.23
C ALA A 263 10.63 -9.02 -18.71
N ALA A 264 9.78 -8.07 -19.16
CA ALA A 264 9.86 -7.52 -20.50
C ALA A 264 11.13 -6.68 -20.71
N VAL A 265 11.48 -5.83 -19.72
CA VAL A 265 12.71 -5.03 -19.79
C VAL A 265 13.96 -5.91 -19.81
N ASN A 266 13.95 -7.01 -19.03
CA ASN A 266 15.07 -7.95 -18.96
C ASN A 266 15.40 -8.60 -20.33
N ARG A 267 14.43 -8.72 -21.23
CA ARG A 267 14.63 -9.25 -22.59
C ARG A 267 15.31 -8.25 -23.56
N ILE A 268 15.32 -6.96 -23.21
CA ILE A 268 15.88 -5.91 -24.09
C ILE A 268 17.40 -5.82 -23.91
N GLY A 269 17.91 -5.95 -22.70
CA GLY A 269 19.33 -5.95 -22.41
C GLY A 269 19.69 -5.16 -21.15
N THR A 270 20.96 -5.25 -20.75
CA THR A 270 21.48 -4.72 -19.47
C THR A 270 21.38 -3.20 -19.37
N SER A 271 21.63 -2.46 -20.46
CA SER A 271 21.49 -0.99 -20.46
C SER A 271 20.05 -0.57 -20.24
N ALA A 272 19.07 -1.28 -20.86
CA ALA A 272 17.65 -1.03 -20.65
C ALA A 272 17.22 -1.34 -19.22
N ILE A 273 17.71 -2.43 -18.63
CA ILE A 273 17.45 -2.79 -17.22
C ILE A 273 17.93 -1.67 -16.31
N ALA A 274 19.17 -1.21 -16.49
CA ALA A 274 19.75 -0.16 -15.64
C ALA A 274 18.96 1.16 -15.78
N GLY A 275 18.65 1.58 -17.02
CA GLY A 275 17.91 2.80 -17.30
C GLY A 275 16.47 2.76 -16.77
N TYR A 276 15.76 1.65 -17.00
CA TYR A 276 14.40 1.43 -16.47
C TYR A 276 14.38 1.41 -14.95
N THR A 277 15.30 0.69 -14.33
CA THR A 277 15.37 0.57 -12.86
C THR A 277 15.62 1.93 -12.21
N ALA A 278 16.55 2.73 -12.74
CA ALA A 278 16.82 4.08 -12.24
C ALA A 278 15.58 4.97 -12.37
N ALA A 279 14.94 5.00 -13.54
CA ALA A 279 13.74 5.78 -13.78
C ALA A 279 12.56 5.34 -12.89
N ASN A 280 12.36 4.02 -12.72
CA ASN A 280 11.29 3.47 -11.87
C ASN A 280 11.49 3.81 -10.39
N LYS A 281 12.74 3.84 -9.89
CA LYS A 281 13.04 4.27 -8.52
C LYS A 281 12.60 5.72 -8.27
N VAL A 282 12.77 6.56 -9.26
CA VAL A 282 12.36 7.96 -9.19
C VAL A 282 10.82 8.08 -9.28
N ASP A 283 10.20 7.32 -10.18
CA ASP A 283 8.74 7.23 -10.34
C ASP A 283 8.03 6.79 -9.05
N GLN A 284 8.62 5.84 -8.31
CA GLN A 284 8.09 5.37 -7.02
C GLN A 284 7.88 6.47 -5.98
N LEU A 285 8.64 7.58 -6.04
CA LEU A 285 8.43 8.73 -5.14
C LEU A 285 7.07 9.39 -5.39
N SER A 286 6.67 9.53 -6.65
CA SER A 286 5.35 10.07 -7.02
C SER A 286 4.24 9.14 -6.54
N VAL A 287 4.37 7.84 -6.82
CA VAL A 287 3.41 6.82 -6.40
C VAL A 287 3.24 6.76 -4.88
N LEU A 288 4.31 6.99 -4.12
CA LEU A 288 4.28 7.02 -2.65
C LEU A 288 3.41 8.16 -2.12
N VAL A 289 3.52 9.35 -2.72
CA VAL A 289 2.71 10.52 -2.36
C VAL A 289 1.25 10.28 -2.74
N ASP A 290 1.00 9.79 -3.95
CA ASP A 290 -0.33 9.48 -4.44
C ASP A 290 -1.04 8.45 -3.55
N ASN A 291 -0.36 7.38 -3.14
CA ASN A 291 -0.90 6.37 -2.22
C ASN A 291 -1.28 6.96 -0.86
N ALA A 292 -0.47 7.88 -0.32
CA ALA A 292 -0.78 8.54 0.94
C ALA A 292 -2.04 9.42 0.85
N VAL A 293 -2.21 10.14 -0.25
CA VAL A 293 -3.44 10.90 -0.53
C VAL A 293 -4.62 9.95 -0.76
N GLY A 294 -4.40 8.80 -1.41
CA GLY A 294 -5.36 7.71 -1.54
C GLY A 294 -5.91 7.24 -0.19
N ILE A 295 -5.05 7.07 0.82
CA ILE A 295 -5.49 6.73 2.18
C ILE A 295 -6.32 7.87 2.79
N GLY A 296 -5.97 9.12 2.53
CA GLY A 296 -6.72 10.30 3.00
C GLY A 296 -8.12 10.37 2.43
N ILE A 297 -8.24 10.23 1.10
CA ILE A 297 -9.56 10.25 0.43
C ILE A 297 -10.40 9.02 0.81
N ALA A 298 -9.78 7.84 1.04
CA ALA A 298 -10.48 6.64 1.47
C ALA A 298 -11.23 6.87 2.79
N ASN A 299 -10.54 7.35 3.80
CA ASN A 299 -11.15 7.61 5.11
C ASN A 299 -12.15 8.77 5.06
N TYR A 300 -11.86 9.82 4.28
CA TYR A 300 -12.78 10.93 4.07
C TYR A 300 -14.10 10.45 3.43
N VAL A 301 -14.02 9.69 2.34
CA VAL A 301 -15.22 9.18 1.64
C VAL A 301 -15.97 8.19 2.52
N ALA A 302 -15.29 7.26 3.20
CA ALA A 302 -15.92 6.27 4.06
C ALA A 302 -16.74 6.94 5.19
N GLN A 303 -16.18 7.91 5.91
CA GLN A 303 -16.90 8.63 6.97
C GLN A 303 -18.06 9.48 6.41
N ASN A 304 -17.86 10.20 5.30
CA ASN A 304 -18.94 11.01 4.70
C ASN A 304 -20.05 10.14 4.10
N TYR A 305 -19.72 8.94 3.59
CA TYR A 305 -20.72 7.98 3.13
C TYR A 305 -21.57 7.46 4.28
N GLY A 306 -20.94 7.05 5.39
CA GLY A 306 -21.64 6.65 6.60
C GLY A 306 -22.55 7.76 7.16
N ALA A 307 -22.09 9.02 7.10
CA ALA A 307 -22.84 10.19 7.53
C ALA A 307 -23.94 10.63 6.53
N GLY A 308 -24.11 9.95 5.39
CA GLY A 308 -25.08 10.33 4.36
C GLY A 308 -24.76 11.64 3.61
N LYS A 309 -23.52 12.16 3.70
CA LYS A 309 -23.14 13.47 3.14
C LYS A 309 -22.63 13.37 1.70
N MET A 310 -23.49 12.99 0.75
CA MET A 310 -23.09 12.73 -0.65
C MET A 310 -22.51 13.96 -1.34
N ASP A 311 -23.03 15.16 -1.10
CA ASP A 311 -22.46 16.38 -1.69
C ASP A 311 -21.03 16.65 -1.24
N ARG A 312 -20.69 16.25 -0.01
CA ARG A 312 -19.32 16.34 0.48
C ARG A 312 -18.41 15.32 -0.20
N ILE A 313 -18.91 14.12 -0.48
CA ILE A 313 -18.15 13.11 -1.23
C ILE A 313 -17.80 13.64 -2.61
N LYS A 314 -18.77 14.17 -3.37
CA LYS A 314 -18.55 14.74 -4.70
C LYS A 314 -17.52 15.87 -4.67
N LYS A 315 -17.67 16.83 -3.74
CA LYS A 315 -16.73 17.94 -3.55
C LYS A 315 -15.35 17.43 -3.14
N GLY A 316 -15.28 16.48 -2.22
CA GLY A 316 -14.02 15.89 -1.76
C GLY A 316 -13.26 15.15 -2.86
N VAL A 317 -13.95 14.33 -3.65
CA VAL A 317 -13.40 13.62 -4.81
C VAL A 317 -12.87 14.62 -5.85
N TRP A 318 -13.62 15.65 -6.19
CA TRP A 318 -13.20 16.70 -7.11
C TRP A 318 -11.98 17.48 -6.61
N HIS A 319 -12.01 17.92 -5.35
CA HIS A 319 -10.87 18.64 -4.75
C HIS A 319 -9.62 17.75 -4.65
N CYS A 320 -9.80 16.46 -4.31
CA CYS A 320 -8.70 15.51 -4.25
C CYS A 320 -8.09 15.29 -5.64
N PHE A 321 -8.93 15.15 -6.67
CA PHE A 321 -8.49 15.05 -8.05
C PHE A 321 -7.66 16.26 -8.49
N LEU A 322 -8.14 17.47 -8.21
CA LEU A 322 -7.39 18.70 -8.53
C LEU A 322 -6.07 18.78 -7.75
N MET A 323 -6.08 18.40 -6.47
CA MET A 323 -4.88 18.40 -5.63
C MET A 323 -3.84 17.41 -6.15
N LEU A 324 -4.23 16.16 -6.45
CA LEU A 324 -3.32 15.18 -7.03
C LEU A 324 -2.84 15.58 -8.42
N THR A 325 -3.70 16.16 -9.25
CA THR A 325 -3.30 16.68 -10.55
C THR A 325 -2.21 17.75 -10.42
N ALA A 326 -2.38 18.70 -9.51
CA ALA A 326 -1.38 19.75 -9.28
C ALA A 326 -0.06 19.17 -8.72
N MET A 327 -0.15 18.24 -7.76
CA MET A 327 1.02 17.55 -7.18
C MET A 327 1.76 16.73 -8.24
N ASN A 328 1.05 15.96 -9.04
CA ASN A 328 1.60 15.11 -10.11
C ASN A 328 2.21 15.95 -11.23
N PHE A 329 1.62 17.09 -11.56
CA PHE A 329 2.21 18.04 -12.51
C PHE A 329 3.51 18.64 -11.98
N ALA A 330 3.53 19.09 -10.73
CA ALA A 330 4.72 19.64 -10.08
C ALA A 330 5.83 18.58 -9.96
N MET A 331 5.50 17.36 -9.52
CA MET A 331 6.45 16.26 -9.43
C MET A 331 6.95 15.84 -10.82
N GLY A 332 6.06 15.74 -11.79
CA GLY A 332 6.42 15.43 -13.17
C GLY A 332 7.38 16.45 -13.77
N ALA A 333 7.12 17.74 -13.58
CA ALA A 333 8.02 18.80 -14.01
C ALA A 333 9.40 18.67 -13.33
N LEU A 334 9.42 18.41 -12.01
CA LEU A 334 10.66 18.19 -11.26
C LEU A 334 11.45 17.00 -11.81
N LEU A 335 10.77 15.88 -12.12
CA LEU A 335 11.40 14.69 -12.64
C LEU A 335 11.93 14.87 -14.05
N LEU A 336 11.18 15.52 -14.94
CA LEU A 336 11.61 15.77 -16.32
C LEU A 336 12.77 16.76 -16.39
N LEU A 337 12.75 17.81 -15.59
CA LEU A 337 13.83 18.80 -15.53
C LEU A 337 15.07 18.26 -14.80
N GLY A 338 14.86 17.46 -13.76
CA GLY A 338 15.92 16.93 -12.90
C GLY A 338 16.50 15.59 -13.34
N GLN A 339 16.01 14.95 -14.40
CA GLN A 339 16.37 13.58 -14.78
C GLN A 339 17.87 13.38 -14.98
N SER A 340 18.55 14.34 -15.61
CA SER A 340 20.00 14.31 -15.85
C SER A 340 20.84 14.33 -14.57
N PHE A 341 20.26 14.82 -13.49
CA PHE A 341 20.89 14.86 -12.16
C PHE A 341 20.49 13.65 -11.31
N VAL A 342 19.21 13.27 -11.36
CA VAL A 342 18.65 12.24 -10.47
C VAL A 342 19.03 10.82 -10.91
N VAL A 343 19.05 10.53 -12.21
CA VAL A 343 19.41 9.19 -12.72
C VAL A 343 20.83 8.78 -12.33
N PRO A 344 21.86 9.65 -12.42
CA PRO A 344 23.23 9.31 -11.97
C PRO A 344 23.36 9.03 -10.47
N MET A 345 22.39 9.43 -9.65
CA MET A 345 22.39 9.07 -8.21
C MET A 345 22.14 7.56 -7.99
N PHE A 346 21.51 6.87 -8.94
CA PHE A 346 21.16 5.45 -8.84
C PHE A 346 22.10 4.55 -9.66
N VAL A 347 22.80 5.10 -10.65
CA VAL A 347 23.70 4.36 -11.52
C VAL A 347 25.07 5.06 -11.53
N THR A 348 26.09 4.36 -11.06
CA THR A 348 27.47 4.87 -11.06
C THR A 348 28.00 4.94 -12.50
N ASN A 349 28.38 6.13 -12.97
CA ASN A 349 28.88 6.38 -14.33
C ASN A 349 27.91 5.87 -15.44
N PRO A 350 26.69 6.39 -15.53
CA PRO A 350 25.73 5.93 -16.51
C PRO A 350 26.23 6.22 -17.93
N THR A 351 26.13 5.23 -18.81
CA THR A 351 26.41 5.42 -20.25
C THR A 351 25.33 6.28 -20.89
N ALA A 352 25.63 6.88 -22.04
CA ALA A 352 24.65 7.64 -22.81
C ALA A 352 23.40 6.81 -23.15
N GLU A 353 23.57 5.50 -23.37
CA GLU A 353 22.50 4.56 -23.66
C GLU A 353 21.57 4.37 -22.43
N ILE A 354 22.13 4.16 -21.23
CA ILE A 354 21.37 4.07 -19.98
C ILE A 354 20.57 5.34 -19.73
N MET A 355 21.20 6.51 -19.92
CA MET A 355 20.53 7.80 -19.80
C MET A 355 19.37 7.93 -20.80
N GLN A 356 19.54 7.44 -22.03
CA GLN A 356 18.50 7.47 -23.05
C GLN A 356 17.30 6.58 -22.66
N TYR A 357 17.52 5.35 -22.18
CA TYR A 357 16.45 4.48 -21.71
C TYR A 357 15.67 5.11 -20.54
N SER A 358 16.36 5.70 -19.56
CA SER A 358 15.71 6.42 -18.47
C SER A 358 14.86 7.60 -18.97
N LYS A 359 15.43 8.38 -19.90
CA LYS A 359 14.75 9.51 -20.51
C LYS A 359 13.48 9.07 -21.26
N ASP A 360 13.60 8.04 -22.11
CA ASP A 360 12.48 7.52 -22.88
C ASP A 360 11.34 7.04 -21.97
N TYR A 361 11.65 6.39 -20.83
CA TYR A 361 10.67 6.01 -19.84
C TYR A 361 9.97 7.22 -19.21
N LEU A 362 10.74 8.15 -18.63
CA LEU A 362 10.19 9.30 -17.93
C LEU A 362 9.37 10.21 -18.85
N PHE A 363 9.87 10.49 -20.06
CA PHE A 363 9.13 11.32 -21.04
C PHE A 363 7.87 10.63 -21.58
N THR A 364 7.81 9.31 -21.51
CA THR A 364 6.61 8.56 -21.90
C THR A 364 5.60 8.50 -20.76
N VAL A 365 6.03 8.26 -19.49
CA VAL A 365 5.13 7.99 -18.36
C VAL A 365 4.64 9.27 -17.70
N VAL A 366 5.54 10.22 -17.45
CA VAL A 366 5.23 11.44 -16.68
C VAL A 366 4.07 12.27 -17.25
N PRO A 367 3.93 12.49 -18.58
CA PRO A 367 2.79 13.22 -19.11
C PRO A 367 1.42 12.60 -18.76
N PHE A 368 1.39 11.30 -18.43
CA PHE A 368 0.19 10.57 -18.08
C PHE A 368 -0.08 10.52 -16.55
N TYR A 369 0.71 11.15 -15.71
CA TYR A 369 0.48 11.21 -14.26
C TYR A 369 -0.88 11.82 -13.87
N PHE A 370 -1.43 12.67 -14.73
CA PHE A 370 -2.81 13.12 -14.59
C PHE A 370 -3.81 11.96 -14.52
N PHE A 371 -3.62 10.94 -15.38
CA PHE A 371 -4.48 9.76 -15.39
C PHE A 371 -4.22 8.85 -14.18
N LEU A 372 -2.98 8.79 -13.68
CA LEU A 372 -2.67 8.09 -12.43
C LEU A 372 -3.42 8.70 -11.25
N GLY A 373 -3.38 10.02 -11.09
CA GLY A 373 -4.12 10.73 -10.05
C GLY A 373 -5.62 10.51 -10.14
N ALA A 374 -6.18 10.60 -11.35
CA ALA A 374 -7.60 10.31 -11.60
C ALA A 374 -7.96 8.87 -11.22
N LEU A 375 -7.16 7.90 -11.68
CA LEU A 375 -7.34 6.47 -11.42
C LEU A 375 -7.41 6.21 -9.91
N LEU A 376 -6.48 6.77 -9.16
CA LEU A 376 -6.37 6.58 -7.72
C LEU A 376 -7.58 7.16 -6.97
N VAL A 377 -8.01 8.36 -7.34
CA VAL A 377 -9.15 9.04 -6.71
C VAL A 377 -10.45 8.26 -6.98
N TYR A 378 -10.75 7.94 -8.23
CA TYR A 378 -12.00 7.24 -8.57
C TYR A 378 -12.02 5.81 -8.02
N ARG A 379 -10.92 5.07 -8.12
CA ARG A 379 -10.75 3.74 -7.54
C ARG A 379 -11.06 3.75 -6.05
N THR A 380 -10.40 4.63 -5.33
CA THR A 380 -10.52 4.74 -3.87
C THR A 380 -11.90 5.21 -3.45
N ALA A 381 -12.50 6.17 -4.15
CA ALA A 381 -13.86 6.64 -3.87
C ALA A 381 -14.89 5.52 -4.04
N ILE A 382 -14.81 4.73 -5.12
CA ILE A 382 -15.69 3.58 -5.37
C ILE A 382 -15.52 2.52 -4.27
N GLN A 383 -14.28 2.20 -3.87
CA GLN A 383 -14.00 1.25 -2.78
C GLN A 383 -14.58 1.72 -1.45
N SER A 384 -14.44 3.01 -1.15
CA SER A 384 -14.82 3.58 0.14
C SER A 384 -16.34 3.65 0.36
N VAL A 385 -17.13 3.54 -0.69
CA VAL A 385 -18.59 3.35 -0.58
C VAL A 385 -19.01 1.87 -0.55
N GLY A 386 -18.02 0.94 -0.51
CA GLY A 386 -18.26 -0.50 -0.35
C GLY A 386 -18.26 -1.32 -1.66
N ASN A 387 -18.12 -0.69 -2.82
CA ASN A 387 -17.97 -1.42 -4.09
C ASN A 387 -16.49 -1.70 -4.38
N THR A 388 -16.01 -2.90 -4.07
CA THR A 388 -14.61 -3.30 -4.27
C THR A 388 -14.39 -4.16 -5.50
N TRP A 389 -15.46 -4.70 -6.08
CA TRP A 389 -15.37 -5.56 -7.26
C TRP A 389 -15.05 -4.78 -8.54
N ALA A 390 -15.61 -3.59 -8.73
CA ALA A 390 -15.31 -2.78 -9.91
C ALA A 390 -13.83 -2.31 -9.93
N PRO A 391 -13.25 -1.81 -8.83
CA PRO A 391 -11.82 -1.56 -8.73
C PRO A 391 -10.93 -2.80 -8.92
N PHE A 392 -11.37 -3.96 -8.42
CA PHE A 392 -10.65 -5.22 -8.67
C PHE A 392 -10.66 -5.59 -10.16
N ALA A 393 -11.82 -5.50 -10.83
CA ALA A 393 -11.94 -5.73 -12.27
C ALA A 393 -11.06 -4.75 -13.08
N ALA A 394 -11.04 -3.46 -12.71
CA ALA A 394 -10.16 -2.47 -13.31
C ALA A 394 -8.68 -2.87 -13.17
N CYS A 395 -8.27 -3.41 -12.01
CA CYS A 395 -6.91 -3.87 -11.78
C CYS A 395 -6.55 -5.08 -12.67
N VAL A 396 -7.49 -6.01 -12.89
CA VAL A 396 -7.29 -7.12 -13.83
C VAL A 396 -7.13 -6.61 -15.27
N ILE A 397 -7.90 -5.60 -15.67
CA ILE A 397 -7.75 -4.93 -16.98
C ILE A 397 -6.37 -4.26 -17.07
N GLU A 398 -5.91 -3.58 -16.02
CA GLU A 398 -4.54 -3.02 -15.99
C GLU A 398 -3.47 -4.09 -16.17
N LEU A 399 -3.61 -5.23 -15.49
CA LEU A 399 -2.68 -6.35 -15.65
C LEU A 399 -2.68 -6.87 -17.08
N ALA A 400 -3.87 -7.10 -17.67
CA ALA A 400 -3.99 -7.55 -19.05
C ALA A 400 -3.37 -6.57 -20.04
N ALA A 401 -3.58 -5.26 -19.84
CA ALA A 401 -2.99 -4.21 -20.66
C ALA A 401 -1.46 -4.21 -20.57
N ARG A 402 -0.90 -4.34 -19.34
CA ARG A 402 0.56 -4.44 -19.14
C ARG A 402 1.14 -5.69 -19.79
N ILE A 403 0.51 -6.85 -19.63
CA ILE A 403 0.96 -8.11 -20.25
C ILE A 403 0.89 -7.98 -21.78
N LEU A 404 -0.17 -7.41 -22.33
CA LEU A 404 -0.29 -7.17 -23.78
C LEU A 404 0.87 -6.33 -24.30
N CYS A 405 1.15 -5.19 -23.67
CA CYS A 405 2.27 -4.33 -24.04
C CYS A 405 3.63 -5.04 -23.86
N ALA A 406 3.82 -5.70 -22.73
CA ALA A 406 5.08 -6.36 -22.37
C ALA A 406 5.39 -7.59 -23.23
N SER A 407 4.38 -8.37 -23.63
CA SER A 407 4.58 -9.65 -24.31
C SER A 407 4.33 -9.58 -25.82
N VAL A 408 3.35 -8.80 -26.25
CA VAL A 408 2.93 -8.73 -27.67
C VAL A 408 3.48 -7.49 -28.35
N LEU A 409 3.19 -6.31 -27.81
CA LEU A 409 3.58 -5.05 -28.45
C LEU A 409 5.08 -4.75 -28.32
N SER A 410 5.76 -5.32 -27.33
CA SER A 410 7.22 -5.17 -27.19
C SER A 410 8.01 -5.84 -28.31
N VAL A 411 7.44 -6.84 -29.02
CA VAL A 411 8.10 -7.51 -30.14
C VAL A 411 8.31 -6.55 -31.32
N PRO A 412 7.26 -5.86 -31.87
CA PRO A 412 7.45 -4.92 -32.98
C PRO A 412 7.96 -3.53 -32.56
N PHE A 413 7.67 -3.06 -31.33
CA PHE A 413 7.94 -1.68 -30.90
C PHE A 413 9.07 -1.57 -29.85
N GLY A 414 9.64 -2.69 -29.41
CA GLY A 414 10.76 -2.72 -28.45
C GLY A 414 10.45 -2.02 -27.13
N TYR A 415 11.44 -1.28 -26.62
CA TYR A 415 11.36 -0.58 -25.34
C TYR A 415 10.24 0.46 -25.25
N ARG A 416 9.86 1.08 -26.38
CA ARG A 416 8.76 2.07 -26.39
C ARG A 416 7.42 1.46 -25.97
N ALA A 417 7.13 0.23 -26.39
CA ALA A 417 5.92 -0.47 -25.97
C ALA A 417 5.92 -0.74 -24.44
N VAL A 418 7.10 -1.08 -23.90
CA VAL A 418 7.27 -1.28 -22.46
C VAL A 418 7.02 0.03 -21.71
N CYS A 419 7.58 1.15 -22.14
CA CYS A 419 7.34 2.45 -21.53
C CYS A 419 5.86 2.85 -21.56
N PHE A 420 5.16 2.56 -22.66
CA PHE A 420 3.76 2.93 -22.83
C PHE A 420 2.78 1.99 -22.09
N ALA A 421 3.24 0.83 -21.62
CA ALA A 421 2.40 -0.16 -20.95
C ALA A 421 1.71 0.40 -19.69
N THR A 422 2.41 1.18 -18.89
CA THR A 422 1.86 1.79 -17.66
C THR A 422 0.82 2.86 -17.96
N PRO A 423 1.05 3.87 -18.82
CA PRO A 423 0.02 4.80 -19.26
C PRO A 423 -1.21 4.12 -19.88
N PHE A 424 -0.99 3.12 -20.72
CA PHE A 424 -2.08 2.39 -21.37
C PHE A 424 -2.95 1.64 -20.34
N ALA A 425 -2.32 1.02 -19.33
CA ALA A 425 -3.03 0.38 -18.25
C ALA A 425 -3.89 1.36 -17.44
N TRP A 426 -3.39 2.56 -17.14
CA TRP A 426 -4.18 3.59 -16.45
C TRP A 426 -5.38 4.05 -17.26
N LEU A 427 -5.22 4.27 -18.56
CA LEU A 427 -6.31 4.67 -19.45
C LEU A 427 -7.40 3.61 -19.56
N THR A 428 -7.01 2.34 -19.72
CA THR A 428 -7.96 1.23 -19.79
C THR A 428 -8.73 1.02 -18.49
N ALA A 429 -8.08 1.15 -17.34
CA ALA A 429 -8.76 1.08 -16.05
C ALA A 429 -9.72 2.26 -15.82
N LEU A 430 -9.33 3.48 -16.20
CA LEU A 430 -10.18 4.66 -16.09
C LEU A 430 -11.42 4.58 -16.97
N SER A 431 -11.33 3.98 -18.14
CA SER A 431 -12.49 3.77 -19.03
C SER A 431 -13.60 2.95 -18.37
N LEU A 432 -13.25 2.07 -17.42
CA LEU A 432 -14.21 1.34 -16.58
C LEU A 432 -14.64 2.15 -15.34
N LEU A 433 -13.68 2.73 -14.61
CA LEU A 433 -13.95 3.31 -13.31
C LEU A 433 -14.75 4.62 -13.36
N ILE A 434 -14.54 5.46 -14.38
CA ILE A 434 -15.29 6.72 -14.50
C ILE A 434 -16.79 6.47 -14.70
N PRO A 435 -17.24 5.63 -15.67
CA PRO A 435 -18.65 5.30 -15.81
C PRO A 435 -19.23 4.66 -14.53
N VAL A 436 -18.50 3.73 -13.91
CA VAL A 436 -18.95 3.09 -12.67
C VAL A 436 -19.15 4.13 -11.54
N TYR A 437 -18.21 5.07 -11.38
CA TYR A 437 -18.33 6.14 -10.40
C TYR A 437 -19.56 7.01 -10.64
N ILE A 438 -19.81 7.44 -11.90
CA ILE A 438 -20.95 8.28 -12.27
C ILE A 438 -22.27 7.56 -11.98
N VAL A 439 -22.38 6.29 -12.38
CA VAL A 439 -23.59 5.49 -12.14
C VAL A 439 -23.81 5.28 -10.64
N LEU A 440 -22.74 4.94 -9.91
CA LEU A 440 -22.80 4.69 -8.46
C LEU A 440 -23.25 5.94 -7.70
N ILE A 441 -22.66 7.10 -7.98
CA ILE A 441 -23.03 8.35 -7.32
C ILE A 441 -24.47 8.75 -7.63
N ARG A 442 -24.93 8.63 -8.89
CA ARG A 442 -26.33 8.91 -9.26
C ARG A 442 -27.31 8.00 -8.53
N LYS A 443 -26.99 6.71 -8.40
CA LYS A 443 -27.83 5.74 -7.68
C LYS A 443 -27.94 6.06 -6.20
N LEU A 444 -26.84 6.46 -5.57
CA LEU A 444 -26.80 6.82 -4.16
C LEU A 444 -27.54 8.14 -3.88
N ASP A 445 -27.44 9.14 -4.75
CA ASP A 445 -28.22 10.39 -4.66
C ASP A 445 -29.72 10.13 -4.78
N GLY A 446 -30.14 9.31 -5.75
CA GLY A 446 -31.54 8.96 -5.95
C GLY A 446 -32.16 8.21 -4.77
N GLY A 447 -31.39 7.33 -4.12
CA GLY A 447 -31.82 6.59 -2.93
C GLY A 447 -32.04 7.47 -1.69
N GLN A 448 -31.21 8.52 -1.52
CA GLN A 448 -31.39 9.46 -0.40
C GLN A 448 -32.59 10.41 -0.60
N SER A 449 -32.86 10.82 -1.83
CA SER A 449 -34.01 11.67 -2.11
C SER A 449 -35.37 11.01 -1.82
N THR A 450 -35.40 9.67 -1.85
CA THR A 450 -36.61 8.87 -1.53
C THR A 450 -36.80 8.71 -0.01
N GLN A 451 -35.71 8.64 0.77
CA GLN A 451 -35.78 8.53 2.24
C GLN A 451 -36.13 9.88 2.93
N THR A 452 -35.79 11.01 2.31
CA THR A 452 -36.07 12.35 2.88
C THR A 452 -37.53 12.79 2.59
N LYS A 453 -38.25 12.10 1.69
CA LYS A 453 -39.62 12.38 1.33
C LYS A 453 -40.66 11.43 1.97
N ALA A 454 -40.22 10.44 2.72
CA ALA A 454 -41.02 9.53 3.54
C ALA A 454 -40.87 9.87 5.03
#